data_82b68e86d5e395d06ad3182a8d912cdc
#
_entry.id   82b68e86d5e395d06ad3182a8d912cdc
#
_cell.length_a   1.000
_cell.length_b   1.000
_cell.length_c   1.000
_cell.angle_alpha   90.00
_cell.angle_beta   90.00
_cell.angle_gamma   90.00
#
_symmetry.space_group_name_H-M   'P 1'
#
loop_
_entity.id
_entity.type
_entity.pdbx_description
1 polymer ?
#
loop_
_entity_poly.entity_id
_entity_poly.type
_entity_poly.pdbx_seq_one_letter_code
_entity_poly.pdbx_strand_id
1 'polypeptide(L)'
;MHIQAIPSAKFEQMPYDAQEIESRWQKKWSKDKVFEVEIDHSKPKFYCLEMFPYPSGHMHMGHVRNYSIGDAMARFQRLMGKNVLYPMGYDSFGMPAENAAKKDGGHPHDVTHSNISSIRSDQERMGYSYDWRRFLATSDVDYYRWNQEMFLVLNERGLIERKSAPVNWCIDCDTVLANEQVRNNRC
;
A
#
# COMPACT_ATOMS: atom_id res chain seq x y z
N MET A 1 50.64 21.90 -33.11
CA MET A 1 49.70 21.83 -32.00
C MET A 1 49.60 20.37 -31.59
N HIS A 2 50.37 19.93 -30.58
CA HIS A 2 50.39 18.55 -30.15
C HIS A 2 49.20 18.32 -29.18
N ILE A 3 48.25 17.47 -29.61
CA ILE A 3 47.17 17.02 -28.73
C ILE A 3 47.80 15.91 -27.86
N GLN A 4 48.05 16.21 -26.59
CA GLN A 4 48.44 15.20 -25.61
C GLN A 4 47.21 14.28 -25.35
N ALA A 5 47.40 12.99 -25.63
CA ALA A 5 46.42 11.99 -25.28
C ALA A 5 46.22 11.94 -23.75
N ILE A 6 45.00 12.11 -23.30
CA ILE A 6 44.63 11.92 -21.90
C ILE A 6 44.82 10.44 -21.56
N PRO A 7 45.58 10.08 -20.50
CA PRO A 7 45.74 8.67 -20.14
C PRO A 7 44.37 8.09 -19.83
N SER A 8 44.06 6.96 -20.46
CA SER A 8 42.86 6.19 -20.12
C SER A 8 42.95 5.75 -18.67
N ALA A 9 42.23 6.44 -17.79
CA ALA A 9 42.03 5.95 -16.43
C ALA A 9 41.49 4.52 -16.58
N LYS A 10 42.21 3.54 -16.06
CA LYS A 10 41.66 2.20 -15.87
C LYS A 10 40.47 2.35 -14.92
N PHE A 11 39.27 2.40 -15.48
CA PHE A 11 38.06 2.15 -14.71
C PHE A 11 38.17 0.69 -14.25
N GLU A 12 38.67 0.47 -13.04
CA GLU A 12 38.45 -0.78 -12.36
C GLU A 12 36.93 -0.90 -12.27
N GLN A 13 36.36 -1.83 -13.04
CA GLN A 13 34.95 -2.15 -12.97
C GLN A 13 34.70 -2.71 -11.57
N MET A 14 34.29 -1.84 -10.64
CA MET A 14 33.74 -2.35 -9.40
C MET A 14 32.54 -3.21 -9.79
N PRO A 15 32.46 -4.45 -9.32
CA PRO A 15 31.33 -5.31 -9.63
C PRO A 15 30.04 -4.60 -9.19
N TYR A 16 29.04 -4.56 -10.07
CA TYR A 16 27.74 -3.98 -9.76
C TYR A 16 27.04 -4.85 -8.72
N ASP A 17 26.95 -4.37 -7.49
CA ASP A 17 26.18 -4.99 -6.40
C ASP A 17 24.85 -4.23 -6.22
N ALA A 18 23.79 -4.80 -6.80
CA ALA A 18 22.46 -4.21 -6.73
C ALA A 18 21.99 -4.05 -5.28
N GLN A 19 22.22 -5.04 -4.41
CA GLN A 19 21.71 -5.03 -3.05
C GLN A 19 22.38 -3.95 -2.20
N GLU A 20 23.69 -3.78 -2.35
CA GLU A 20 24.43 -2.72 -1.67
C GLU A 20 23.97 -1.33 -2.13
N ILE A 21 23.86 -1.14 -3.45
CA ILE A 21 23.45 0.13 -4.05
C ILE A 21 22.02 0.51 -3.63
N GLU A 22 21.08 -0.42 -3.75
CA GLU A 22 19.67 -0.22 -3.38
C GLU A 22 19.54 0.13 -1.89
N SER A 23 20.17 -0.66 -1.00
CA SER A 23 20.14 -0.42 0.44
C SER A 23 20.72 0.96 0.81
N ARG A 24 21.81 1.36 0.15
CA ARG A 24 22.43 2.68 0.37
C ARG A 24 21.49 3.82 -0.04
N TRP A 25 20.84 3.71 -1.20
CA TRP A 25 19.93 4.74 -1.68
C TRP A 25 18.64 4.82 -0.87
N GLN A 26 18.06 3.68 -0.50
CA GLN A 26 16.86 3.64 0.35
C GLN A 26 17.11 4.30 1.71
N LYS A 27 18.26 4.01 2.35
CA LYS A 27 18.67 4.69 3.59
C LYS A 27 18.85 6.19 3.40
N LYS A 28 19.44 6.61 2.26
CA LYS A 28 19.60 8.02 1.94
C LYS A 28 18.26 8.72 1.75
N TRP A 29 17.35 8.15 0.96
CA TRP A 29 16.01 8.72 0.72
C TRP A 29 15.21 8.85 2.02
N SER A 30 15.26 7.87 2.89
CA SER A 30 14.60 7.91 4.21
C SER A 30 15.21 9.02 5.09
N LYS A 31 16.53 9.10 5.17
CA LYS A 31 17.23 10.13 5.96
C LYS A 31 16.92 11.54 5.46
N ASP A 32 16.95 11.73 4.14
CA ASP A 32 16.76 13.04 3.49
C ASP A 32 15.26 13.37 3.31
N LYS A 33 14.33 12.46 3.71
CA LYS A 33 12.88 12.64 3.64
C LYS A 33 12.37 12.98 2.23
N VAL A 34 12.99 12.40 1.20
CA VAL A 34 12.81 12.79 -0.21
C VAL A 34 11.37 12.68 -0.68
N PHE A 35 10.59 11.76 -0.10
CA PHE A 35 9.21 11.46 -0.52
C PHE A 35 8.15 12.03 0.41
N GLU A 36 8.57 12.65 1.53
CA GLU A 36 7.67 13.37 2.41
C GLU A 36 7.18 14.66 1.74
N VAL A 37 5.88 14.91 1.79
CA VAL A 37 5.27 16.06 1.13
C VAL A 37 4.50 16.93 2.11
N GLU A 38 4.73 18.23 2.06
CA GLU A 38 3.93 19.23 2.75
C GLU A 38 3.10 20.03 1.73
N ILE A 39 2.10 20.77 2.24
CA ILE A 39 1.27 21.62 1.39
C ILE A 39 2.13 22.74 0.84
N ASP A 40 2.27 22.79 -0.48
CA ASP A 40 2.98 23.83 -1.20
C ASP A 40 2.07 24.40 -2.29
N HIS A 41 1.53 25.60 -2.04
CA HIS A 41 0.61 26.27 -2.96
C HIS A 41 1.31 26.86 -4.20
N SER A 42 2.65 26.91 -4.20
CA SER A 42 3.43 27.41 -5.35
C SER A 42 3.59 26.36 -6.47
N LYS A 43 3.32 25.08 -6.18
CA LYS A 43 3.48 23.98 -7.11
C LYS A 43 2.14 23.37 -7.52
N PRO A 44 2.01 22.89 -8.75
CA PRO A 44 0.85 22.11 -9.16
C PRO A 44 0.73 20.83 -8.31
N LYS A 45 -0.47 20.54 -7.81
CA LYS A 45 -0.74 19.35 -7.01
C LYS A 45 -0.86 18.10 -7.88
N PHE A 46 -0.40 16.98 -7.36
CA PHE A 46 -0.68 15.67 -7.92
C PHE A 46 -0.93 14.66 -6.80
N TYR A 47 -2.06 13.99 -6.86
CA TYR A 47 -2.41 12.90 -5.94
C TYR A 47 -2.31 11.58 -6.68
N CYS A 48 -1.39 10.72 -6.24
CA CYS A 48 -1.24 9.37 -6.74
C CYS A 48 -1.86 8.42 -5.71
N LEU A 49 -2.92 7.72 -6.10
CA LEU A 49 -3.59 6.75 -5.26
C LEU A 49 -3.56 5.39 -5.95
N GLU A 50 -3.26 4.37 -5.18
CA GLU A 50 -3.32 2.98 -5.59
C GLU A 50 -4.28 2.20 -4.70
N MET A 51 -4.69 1.03 -5.15
CA MET A 51 -5.49 0.11 -4.36
C MET A 51 -4.68 -0.38 -3.16
N PHE A 52 -5.24 -0.23 -1.97
CA PHE A 52 -4.63 -0.74 -0.75
C PHE A 52 -4.66 -2.27 -0.72
N PRO A 53 -3.54 -2.92 -0.38
CA PRO A 53 -3.53 -4.38 -0.28
C PRO A 53 -4.32 -4.86 0.93
N TYR A 54 -4.92 -6.05 0.80
CA TYR A 54 -5.45 -6.78 1.95
C TYR A 54 -4.29 -7.42 2.72
N PRO A 55 -4.19 -7.20 4.05
CA PRO A 55 -3.14 -7.80 4.86
C PRO A 55 -3.48 -9.26 5.26
N SER A 56 -3.76 -10.09 4.27
CA SER A 56 -4.13 -11.50 4.43
C SER A 56 -2.99 -12.48 4.13
N GLY A 57 -1.76 -11.96 3.92
CA GLY A 57 -0.57 -12.74 3.61
C GLY A 57 0.56 -11.86 3.07
N HIS A 58 1.49 -12.46 2.35
CA HIS A 58 2.63 -11.76 1.76
C HIS A 58 2.29 -11.09 0.43
N MET A 59 3.15 -10.16 0.00
CA MET A 59 3.08 -9.60 -1.34
C MET A 59 3.31 -10.68 -2.40
N HIS A 60 2.64 -10.54 -3.52
CA HIS A 60 2.84 -11.38 -4.71
C HIS A 60 3.11 -10.50 -5.95
N MET A 61 3.50 -11.12 -7.06
CA MET A 61 3.87 -10.39 -8.28
C MET A 61 2.78 -9.44 -8.81
N GLY A 62 1.50 -9.72 -8.54
CA GLY A 62 0.40 -8.80 -8.85
C GLY A 62 0.51 -7.47 -8.11
N HIS A 63 0.85 -7.51 -6.82
CA HIS A 63 1.14 -6.32 -6.02
C HIS A 63 2.35 -5.57 -6.55
N VAL A 64 3.45 -6.28 -6.83
CA VAL A 64 4.67 -5.67 -7.38
C VAL A 64 4.38 -4.94 -8.68
N ARG A 65 3.64 -5.56 -9.60
CA ARG A 65 3.24 -4.93 -10.86
C ARG A 65 2.42 -3.66 -10.63
N ASN A 66 1.40 -3.73 -9.78
CA ASN A 66 0.51 -2.60 -9.52
C ASN A 66 1.30 -1.41 -8.94
N TYR A 67 2.02 -1.65 -7.85
CA TYR A 67 2.72 -0.59 -7.13
C TYR A 67 3.93 -0.03 -7.87
N SER A 68 4.59 -0.84 -8.71
CA SER A 68 5.68 -0.34 -9.55
C SER A 68 5.20 0.62 -10.63
N ILE A 69 3.99 0.41 -11.18
CA ILE A 69 3.39 1.33 -12.15
C ILE A 69 3.06 2.68 -11.49
N GLY A 70 2.43 2.65 -10.31
CA GLY A 70 2.11 3.87 -9.58
C GLY A 70 3.35 4.60 -9.10
N ASP A 71 4.37 3.88 -8.62
CA ASP A 71 5.64 4.48 -8.20
C ASP A 71 6.36 5.18 -9.36
N ALA A 72 6.39 4.54 -10.54
CA ALA A 72 6.93 5.17 -11.74
C ALA A 72 6.18 6.46 -12.09
N MET A 73 4.86 6.47 -12.00
CA MET A 73 4.04 7.66 -12.23
C MET A 73 4.33 8.75 -11.18
N ALA A 74 4.35 8.39 -9.89
CA ALA A 74 4.63 9.34 -8.82
C ALA A 74 6.01 10.00 -8.98
N ARG A 75 7.04 9.22 -9.31
CA ARG A 75 8.39 9.72 -9.59
C ARG A 75 8.42 10.63 -10.81
N PHE A 76 7.77 10.24 -11.89
CA PHE A 76 7.65 11.08 -13.09
C PHE A 76 7.01 12.43 -12.77
N GLN A 77 5.92 12.46 -12.03
CA GLN A 77 5.26 13.70 -11.67
C GLN A 77 6.11 14.60 -10.77
N ARG A 78 6.93 14.01 -9.87
CA ARG A 78 7.93 14.79 -9.10
C ARG A 78 9.02 15.38 -9.99
N LEU A 79 9.51 14.62 -10.98
CA LEU A 79 10.47 15.14 -11.97
C LEU A 79 9.90 16.29 -12.81
N MET A 80 8.58 16.30 -13.04
CA MET A 80 7.87 17.41 -13.67
C MET A 80 7.64 18.62 -12.75
N GLY A 81 8.19 18.61 -11.53
CA GLY A 81 8.12 19.72 -10.58
C GLY A 81 6.81 19.82 -9.79
N LYS A 82 5.95 18.78 -9.81
CA LYS A 82 4.70 18.80 -9.07
C LYS A 82 4.91 18.48 -7.58
N ASN A 83 3.99 18.96 -6.76
CA ASN A 83 3.86 18.56 -5.36
C ASN A 83 3.05 17.28 -5.29
N VAL A 84 3.71 16.14 -5.08
CA VAL A 84 3.11 14.81 -5.23
C VAL A 84 2.79 14.21 -3.88
N LEU A 85 1.51 14.04 -3.58
CA LEU A 85 1.02 13.22 -2.47
C LEU A 85 0.87 11.76 -2.95
N TYR A 86 1.67 10.87 -2.38
CA TYR A 86 1.63 9.44 -2.67
C TYR A 86 1.61 8.63 -1.37
N PRO A 87 0.43 8.43 -0.76
CA PRO A 87 0.26 7.66 0.46
C PRO A 87 0.16 6.16 0.17
N MET A 88 0.34 5.35 1.20
CA MET A 88 0.01 3.93 1.21
C MET A 88 -0.91 3.62 2.39
N GLY A 89 -1.80 2.67 2.20
CA GLY A 89 -2.67 2.14 3.25
C GLY A 89 -2.85 0.63 3.12
N TYR A 90 -3.56 0.07 4.08
CA TYR A 90 -3.90 -1.36 4.09
C TYR A 90 -5.39 -1.51 4.34
N ASP A 91 -6.07 -2.22 3.43
CA ASP A 91 -7.49 -2.54 3.58
C ASP A 91 -7.63 -3.74 4.51
N SER A 92 -7.78 -3.44 5.79
CA SER A 92 -7.55 -4.37 6.89
C SER A 92 -8.81 -4.83 7.61
N PHE A 93 -9.99 -4.35 7.19
CA PHE A 93 -11.27 -4.88 7.64
C PHE A 93 -11.78 -6.01 6.75
N GLY A 94 -12.70 -6.81 7.31
CA GLY A 94 -13.53 -7.75 6.60
C GLY A 94 -12.99 -9.18 6.57
N MET A 95 -13.70 -10.03 5.82
CA MET A 95 -13.49 -11.48 5.81
C MET A 95 -12.08 -11.93 5.43
N PRO A 96 -11.33 -11.28 4.52
CA PRO A 96 -9.97 -11.73 4.22
C PRO A 96 -9.05 -11.72 5.43
N ALA A 97 -9.10 -10.66 6.25
CA ALA A 97 -8.32 -10.54 7.48
C ALA A 97 -8.78 -11.53 8.56
N GLU A 98 -10.11 -11.67 8.74
CA GLU A 98 -10.69 -12.62 9.69
C GLU A 98 -10.39 -14.08 9.33
N ASN A 99 -10.48 -14.45 8.06
CA ASN A 99 -10.17 -15.79 7.58
C ASN A 99 -8.67 -16.11 7.72
N ALA A 100 -7.79 -15.14 7.47
CA ALA A 100 -6.36 -15.28 7.73
C ALA A 100 -6.11 -15.56 9.22
N ALA A 101 -6.72 -14.80 10.12
CA ALA A 101 -6.60 -14.99 11.56
C ALA A 101 -7.15 -16.33 12.03
N LYS A 102 -8.30 -16.78 11.51
CA LYS A 102 -8.86 -18.13 11.80
C LYS A 102 -7.88 -19.24 11.39
N LYS A 103 -7.27 -19.11 10.21
CA LYS A 103 -6.31 -20.08 9.68
C LYS A 103 -5.03 -20.15 10.52
N ASP A 104 -4.52 -19.00 10.95
CA ASP A 104 -3.28 -18.89 11.70
C ASP A 104 -3.48 -19.12 13.21
N GLY A 105 -4.74 -19.23 13.66
CA GLY A 105 -5.10 -19.48 15.06
C GLY A 105 -4.85 -18.31 16.01
N GLY A 106 -4.78 -17.07 15.48
CA GLY A 106 -4.49 -15.86 16.23
C GLY A 106 -5.68 -14.92 16.38
N HIS A 107 -5.48 -13.84 17.13
CA HIS A 107 -6.45 -12.75 17.20
C HIS A 107 -6.39 -11.93 15.92
N PRO A 108 -7.53 -11.56 15.27
CA PRO A 108 -7.56 -10.84 14.00
C PRO A 108 -6.70 -9.56 13.98
N HIS A 109 -6.73 -8.78 15.05
CA HIS A 109 -5.91 -7.58 15.18
C HIS A 109 -4.41 -7.89 15.04
N ASP A 110 -3.91 -8.87 15.79
CA ASP A 110 -2.48 -9.15 15.88
C ASP A 110 -1.95 -9.78 14.58
N VAL A 111 -2.72 -10.70 14.00
CA VAL A 111 -2.39 -11.29 12.69
C VAL A 111 -2.39 -10.23 11.60
N THR A 112 -3.40 -9.35 11.59
CA THR A 112 -3.51 -8.27 10.61
C THR A 112 -2.32 -7.30 10.69
N HIS A 113 -1.96 -6.83 11.90
CA HIS A 113 -0.83 -5.90 12.07
C HIS A 113 0.52 -6.56 11.80
N SER A 114 0.67 -7.86 12.08
CA SER A 114 1.86 -8.63 11.69
C SER A 114 2.00 -8.69 10.16
N ASN A 115 0.91 -8.98 9.45
CA ASN A 115 0.89 -9.00 7.99
C ASN A 115 1.14 -7.61 7.38
N ILE A 116 0.56 -6.55 7.94
CA ILE A 116 0.84 -5.17 7.55
C ILE A 116 2.34 -4.88 7.65
N SER A 117 2.95 -5.23 8.78
CA SER A 117 4.39 -5.02 9.01
C SER A 117 5.26 -5.76 7.99
N SER A 118 4.87 -6.99 7.64
CA SER A 118 5.56 -7.78 6.62
C SER A 118 5.44 -7.15 5.23
N ILE A 119 4.22 -6.80 4.80
CA ILE A 119 3.98 -6.16 3.48
C ILE A 119 4.70 -4.82 3.40
N ARG A 120 4.67 -4.02 4.46
CA ARG A 120 5.38 -2.75 4.52
C ARG A 120 6.88 -2.93 4.35
N SER A 121 7.47 -3.90 5.04
CA SER A 121 8.89 -4.23 4.89
C SER A 121 9.24 -4.58 3.44
N ASP A 122 8.39 -5.38 2.77
CA ASP A 122 8.58 -5.71 1.36
C ASP A 122 8.48 -4.47 0.47
N GLN A 123 7.51 -3.58 0.71
CA GLN A 123 7.34 -2.33 -0.06
C GLN A 123 8.50 -1.35 0.17
N GLU A 124 9.01 -1.24 1.39
CA GLU A 124 10.20 -0.44 1.70
C GLU A 124 11.44 -1.00 0.99
N ARG A 125 11.59 -2.34 0.97
CA ARG A 125 12.68 -3.02 0.28
C ARG A 125 12.60 -2.85 -1.25
N MET A 126 11.40 -2.78 -1.83
CA MET A 126 11.19 -2.44 -3.23
C MET A 126 11.55 -0.98 -3.54
N GLY A 127 11.73 -0.15 -2.52
CA GLY A 127 12.14 1.24 -2.65
C GLY A 127 11.02 2.16 -3.16
N TYR A 128 9.75 1.81 -2.96
CA TYR A 128 8.63 2.65 -3.38
C TYR A 128 8.62 4.01 -2.71
N SER A 129 8.27 5.03 -3.46
CA SER A 129 8.37 6.43 -3.08
C SER A 129 7.14 6.97 -2.34
N TYR A 130 6.58 6.17 -1.42
CA TYR A 130 5.47 6.57 -0.57
C TYR A 130 5.88 7.61 0.49
N ASP A 131 4.97 8.50 0.84
CA ASP A 131 5.09 9.28 2.08
C ASP A 131 4.62 8.42 3.27
N TRP A 132 5.55 7.70 3.87
CA TRP A 132 5.27 6.76 4.96
C TRP A 132 4.71 7.41 6.23
N ARG A 133 4.76 8.73 6.38
CA ARG A 133 4.07 9.45 7.48
C ARG A 133 2.55 9.45 7.32
N ARG A 134 2.09 9.22 6.09
CA ARG A 134 0.66 9.21 5.72
C ARG A 134 0.13 7.81 5.49
N PHE A 135 0.82 6.84 6.04
CA PHE A 135 0.38 5.45 6.05
C PHE A 135 -0.87 5.30 6.95
N LEU A 136 -1.76 4.41 6.60
CA LEU A 136 -2.97 4.11 7.36
C LEU A 136 -3.34 2.62 7.28
N ALA A 137 -4.07 2.14 8.28
CA ALA A 137 -4.80 0.89 8.21
C ALA A 137 -6.30 1.17 8.40
N THR A 138 -7.13 0.61 7.54
CA THR A 138 -8.58 0.91 7.58
C THR A 138 -9.25 0.38 8.84
N SER A 139 -8.64 -0.57 9.55
CA SER A 139 -9.08 -1.10 10.85
C SER A 139 -8.61 -0.28 12.06
N ASP A 140 -7.79 0.75 11.87
CA ASP A 140 -7.39 1.62 12.97
C ASP A 140 -8.47 2.65 13.31
N VAL A 141 -8.57 2.99 14.59
CA VAL A 141 -9.58 3.93 15.10
C VAL A 141 -9.52 5.27 14.37
N ASP A 142 -8.31 5.75 14.07
CA ASP A 142 -8.09 7.02 13.39
C ASP A 142 -8.68 7.06 11.98
N TYR A 143 -8.86 5.90 11.36
CA TYR A 143 -9.52 5.78 10.07
C TYR A 143 -11.02 5.50 10.22
N TYR A 144 -11.42 4.43 10.91
CA TYR A 144 -12.84 4.00 10.89
C TYR A 144 -13.80 4.91 11.67
N ARG A 145 -13.29 5.76 12.58
CA ARG A 145 -14.14 6.77 13.25
C ARG A 145 -14.87 7.66 12.25
N TRP A 146 -14.28 7.94 11.09
CA TRP A 146 -14.92 8.72 10.05
C TRP A 146 -16.05 7.96 9.34
N ASN A 147 -15.93 6.65 9.21
CA ASN A 147 -17.01 5.80 8.71
C ASN A 147 -18.18 5.78 9.70
N GLN A 148 -17.88 5.76 11.00
CA GLN A 148 -18.91 5.84 12.04
C GLN A 148 -19.61 7.21 12.03
N GLU A 149 -18.88 8.29 11.88
CA GLU A 149 -19.44 9.65 11.75
C GLU A 149 -20.35 9.73 10.53
N MET A 150 -19.91 9.24 9.38
CA MET A 150 -20.74 9.21 8.17
C MET A 150 -22.03 8.41 8.38
N PHE A 151 -21.95 7.26 9.05
CA PHE A 151 -23.12 6.46 9.39
C PHE A 151 -24.12 7.26 10.24
N LEU A 152 -23.64 7.96 11.27
CA LEU A 152 -24.50 8.78 12.13
C LEU A 152 -25.22 9.89 11.33
N VAL A 153 -24.49 10.62 10.49
CA VAL A 153 -25.05 11.67 9.63
C VAL A 153 -26.11 11.11 8.67
N LEU A 154 -25.87 9.94 8.07
CA LEU A 154 -26.84 9.30 7.17
C LEU A 154 -28.07 8.81 7.95
N ASN A 155 -27.89 8.28 9.16
CA ASN A 155 -29.00 7.86 10.02
C ASN A 155 -29.87 9.04 10.46
N GLU A 156 -29.28 10.16 10.87
CA GLU A 156 -30.01 11.39 11.22
C GLU A 156 -30.83 11.93 10.04
N ARG A 157 -30.38 11.74 8.82
CA ARG A 157 -31.11 12.13 7.60
C ARG A 157 -32.14 11.11 7.15
N GLY A 158 -32.37 10.02 7.90
CA GLY A 158 -33.35 8.98 7.57
C GLY A 158 -33.00 8.14 6.35
N LEU A 159 -31.72 8.09 5.97
CA LEU A 159 -31.24 7.33 4.81
C LEU A 159 -30.83 5.90 5.16
N ILE A 160 -30.87 5.52 6.43
CA ILE A 160 -30.49 4.19 6.93
C ILE A 160 -31.71 3.54 7.58
N GLU A 161 -31.95 2.29 7.26
CA GLU A 161 -32.91 1.42 7.92
C GLU A 161 -32.29 0.10 8.35
N ARG A 162 -32.75 -0.48 9.44
CA ARG A 162 -32.37 -1.83 9.86
C ARG A 162 -33.39 -2.84 9.35
N LYS A 163 -32.93 -3.79 8.51
CA LYS A 163 -33.78 -4.86 8.01
C LYS A 163 -33.02 -6.19 7.90
N SER A 164 -33.77 -7.30 7.85
CA SER A 164 -33.21 -8.60 7.54
C SER A 164 -33.12 -8.80 6.03
N ALA A 165 -32.02 -9.38 5.57
CA ALA A 165 -31.83 -9.75 4.18
C ALA A 165 -31.20 -11.16 4.09
N PRO A 166 -31.53 -11.96 3.06
CA PRO A 166 -30.88 -13.26 2.85
C PRO A 166 -29.41 -13.07 2.44
N VAL A 167 -28.58 -14.00 2.89
CA VAL A 167 -27.16 -14.05 2.50
C VAL A 167 -26.81 -15.45 1.97
N ASN A 168 -25.81 -15.54 1.11
CA ASN A 168 -25.25 -16.83 0.71
C ASN A 168 -24.35 -17.33 1.85
N TRP A 169 -24.71 -18.47 2.43
CA TRP A 169 -23.91 -19.09 3.49
C TRP A 169 -23.30 -20.40 2.98
N CYS A 170 -22.00 -20.57 3.16
CA CYS A 170 -21.31 -21.82 2.88
C CYS A 170 -21.14 -22.61 4.17
N ILE A 171 -21.75 -23.79 4.24
CA ILE A 171 -21.66 -24.66 5.41
C ILE A 171 -20.24 -25.22 5.57
N ASP A 172 -19.60 -25.60 4.46
CA ASP A 172 -18.26 -26.20 4.50
C ASP A 172 -17.17 -25.20 4.89
N CYS A 173 -17.30 -23.93 4.45
CA CYS A 173 -16.34 -22.86 4.77
C CYS A 173 -16.68 -22.09 6.04
N ASP A 174 -17.87 -22.34 6.62
CA ASP A 174 -18.40 -21.60 7.78
C ASP A 174 -18.31 -20.09 7.63
N THR A 175 -18.79 -19.58 6.48
CA THR A 175 -18.68 -18.14 6.15
C THR A 175 -19.77 -17.67 5.18
N VAL A 176 -20.01 -16.37 5.18
CA VAL A 176 -20.85 -15.69 4.18
C VAL A 176 -20.06 -15.55 2.88
N LEU A 177 -20.73 -15.79 1.75
CA LEU A 177 -20.18 -15.61 0.42
C LEU A 177 -20.80 -14.41 -0.28
N ALA A 178 -20.00 -13.63 -0.97
CA ALA A 178 -20.48 -12.66 -1.94
C ALA A 178 -21.11 -13.37 -3.14
N ASN A 179 -22.00 -12.69 -3.87
CA ASN A 179 -22.69 -13.30 -5.02
C ASN A 179 -21.71 -13.81 -6.08
N GLU A 180 -20.61 -13.10 -6.28
CA GLU A 180 -19.57 -13.44 -7.26
C GLU A 180 -18.78 -14.70 -6.88
N GLN A 181 -18.80 -15.07 -5.61
CA GLN A 181 -18.13 -16.27 -5.09
C GLN A 181 -18.98 -17.54 -5.25
N VAL A 182 -20.29 -17.39 -5.55
CA VAL A 182 -21.18 -18.50 -5.75
C VAL A 182 -21.26 -18.85 -7.24
N ARG A 183 -20.73 -20.02 -7.60
CA ARG A 183 -20.79 -20.55 -8.97
C ARG A 183 -21.45 -21.93 -8.96
N ASN A 184 -22.50 -22.11 -9.75
CA ASN A 184 -23.22 -23.39 -9.84
C ASN A 184 -23.65 -23.94 -8.47
N ASN A 185 -24.13 -23.08 -7.58
CA ASN A 185 -24.51 -23.40 -6.19
C ASN A 185 -23.36 -23.99 -5.33
N ARG A 186 -22.11 -23.58 -5.62
CA ARG A 186 -20.91 -23.96 -4.85
C ARG A 186 -20.06 -22.73 -4.57
N CYS A 187 -19.29 -22.80 -3.49
CA CYS A 187 -18.25 -21.82 -3.16
C CYS A 187 -16.99 -21.96 -4.04
#